data_dbd32f5316b6916b43e8ff06a5dfb62c
#
_entry.id   dbd32f5316b6916b43e8ff06a5dfb62c
#
_cell.length_a   1.000
_cell.length_b   1.000
_cell.length_c   1.000
_cell.angle_alpha   90.00
_cell.angle_beta   90.00
_cell.angle_gamma   90.00
#
_symmetry.space_group_name_H-M   'P 1'
#
loop_
_entity.id
_entity.type
_entity.pdbx_description
1 polymer ?
#
loop_
_entity_poly.entity_id
_entity_poly.type
_entity_poly.pdbx_seq_one_letter_code
_entity_poly.pdbx_strand_id
1 'polypeptide(L)'
;MLCLRIYGVALLAMVGALPYAQAQPNTGAVRGVLTDNTGAVIPGANVSIAGAAATKTAGTQIDGSFSFSGLPAGQYTVRVAFPGFTPLNRAVTVDPGATAQVPLQLLLSSEKQVLTVQSEGAPAVSVEPDANATALVLRGQDLEALPDDPDDLKDALEALAGPAAGPSGAQMFVDGFSSGIMPPKESIREIRINQNPFSAEYDKLGMGRIEILTKPGTDKFHGAAYINDGNGIFNSRNPYVGNKPDYSNTMFGATLSGPLGKRASFFINVDQRNITNNATIHATTVDPTTLLIAPLDQAVLAPFRNTYVNPRLDYQLTPNHTLVARYQYVTSTQDDAGIGQFSLPSRAYASGTTEHNGQLTETAVLSAQAVNETRFQFAHTNTFQNGDNTVPTTLVASAFTGGGAEIGRSYTDIDHFELTNFTTVTHKTHTIRFGVRIRRDALTSASPENFGGTFSFFGVAAAPVLDANNQIVH
;
A
#
# COMPACT_ATOMS: atom_id res chain seq x y z
N MET A 1 34.95 26.33 -34.17
CA MET A 1 34.43 25.78 -35.44
C MET A 1 34.49 24.23 -35.46
N LEU A 2 34.19 23.55 -34.38
CA LEU A 2 34.24 22.08 -34.33
C LEU A 2 32.93 21.43 -33.88
N CYS A 3 31.90 22.20 -33.48
CA CYS A 3 30.60 21.67 -33.01
C CYS A 3 29.53 21.57 -34.11
N LEU A 4 29.78 21.97 -35.32
CA LEU A 4 28.78 22.00 -36.39
C LEU A 4 28.87 20.83 -37.40
N ARG A 5 29.83 19.90 -37.22
CA ARG A 5 30.01 18.73 -38.10
C ARG A 5 29.47 17.42 -37.57
N ILE A 6 29.03 17.37 -36.30
CA ILE A 6 28.54 16.13 -35.69
C ILE A 6 27.01 15.94 -35.87
N TYR A 7 26.26 17.03 -36.09
CA TYR A 7 24.81 16.95 -36.32
C TYR A 7 24.41 16.58 -37.76
N GLY A 8 25.31 16.70 -38.72
CA GLY A 8 25.02 16.36 -40.13
C GLY A 8 25.07 14.87 -40.45
N VAL A 9 25.77 14.06 -39.65
CA VAL A 9 25.90 12.60 -39.88
C VAL A 9 24.81 11.82 -39.17
N ALA A 10 24.25 12.35 -38.10
CA ALA A 10 23.14 11.72 -37.37
C ALA A 10 21.79 11.82 -38.09
N LEU A 11 21.61 12.81 -38.96
CA LEU A 11 20.35 13.01 -39.70
C LEU A 11 20.27 12.16 -41.00
N LEU A 12 21.42 11.70 -41.53
CA LEU A 12 21.43 10.88 -42.74
C LEU A 12 21.30 9.38 -42.47
N ALA A 13 21.50 8.94 -41.22
CA ALA A 13 21.30 7.55 -40.79
C ALA A 13 19.84 7.20 -40.46
N MET A 14 18.94 8.18 -40.43
CA MET A 14 17.52 8.00 -40.02
C MET A 14 16.58 7.77 -41.21
N VAL A 15 17.03 7.82 -42.45
CA VAL A 15 16.19 7.66 -43.65
C VAL A 15 16.27 6.24 -44.24
N GLY A 16 17.12 5.36 -43.72
CA GLY A 16 17.34 3.99 -44.25
C GLY A 16 16.57 2.84 -43.62
N ALA A 17 15.77 3.07 -42.58
CA ALA A 17 15.01 2.00 -41.90
C ALA A 17 13.52 2.13 -42.16
N LEU A 18 13.08 1.92 -43.37
CA LEU A 18 11.68 1.59 -43.64
C LEU A 18 11.43 0.18 -43.08
N PRO A 19 10.61 -0.01 -42.04
CA PRO A 19 10.23 -1.35 -41.64
C PRO A 19 9.38 -1.94 -42.77
N TYR A 20 9.81 -3.07 -43.29
CA TYR A 20 8.92 -3.95 -44.07
C TYR A 20 7.67 -4.18 -43.20
N ALA A 21 6.54 -3.63 -43.57
CA ALA A 21 5.25 -3.94 -42.99
C ALA A 21 4.94 -5.41 -43.32
N GLN A 22 5.40 -6.33 -42.51
CA GLN A 22 4.90 -7.70 -42.53
C GLN A 22 3.43 -7.62 -42.15
N ALA A 23 2.55 -8.07 -43.00
CA ALA A 23 1.14 -8.25 -42.71
C ALA A 23 1.04 -9.11 -41.42
N GLN A 24 0.65 -8.47 -40.32
CA GLN A 24 0.48 -9.20 -39.06
C GLN A 24 -0.61 -10.24 -39.28
N PRO A 25 -0.36 -11.50 -38.92
CA PRO A 25 -1.43 -12.49 -38.95
C PRO A 25 -2.59 -11.97 -38.11
N ASN A 26 -3.82 -12.16 -38.58
CA ASN A 26 -5.07 -11.80 -37.93
C ASN A 26 -5.23 -12.64 -36.64
N THR A 27 -4.46 -12.32 -35.60
CA THR A 27 -4.49 -13.04 -34.33
C THR A 27 -5.19 -12.23 -33.25
N GLY A 28 -5.95 -12.90 -32.39
CA GLY A 28 -6.57 -12.33 -31.22
C GLY A 28 -5.88 -12.79 -29.93
N ALA A 29 -6.47 -12.44 -28.80
CA ALA A 29 -6.01 -12.81 -27.47
C ALA A 29 -7.19 -13.30 -26.60
N VAL A 30 -6.88 -14.12 -25.59
CA VAL A 30 -7.80 -14.51 -24.51
C VAL A 30 -7.19 -14.07 -23.20
N ARG A 31 -7.96 -13.39 -22.36
CA ARG A 31 -7.57 -13.02 -21.01
C ARG A 31 -8.64 -13.41 -20.01
N GLY A 32 -8.27 -13.65 -18.78
CA GLY A 32 -9.23 -13.94 -17.74
C GLY A 32 -8.60 -13.96 -16.36
N VAL A 33 -9.44 -14.11 -15.37
CA VAL A 33 -9.05 -14.33 -13.98
C VAL A 33 -9.63 -15.66 -13.55
N LEU A 34 -8.82 -16.49 -12.93
CA LEU A 34 -9.23 -17.76 -12.35
C LEU A 34 -9.58 -17.56 -10.89
N THR A 35 -10.79 -17.93 -10.52
CA THR A 35 -11.29 -17.85 -9.15
C THR A 35 -11.88 -19.19 -8.70
N ASP A 36 -12.02 -19.36 -7.39
CA ASP A 36 -12.81 -20.45 -6.81
C ASP A 36 -14.31 -20.08 -6.73
N ASN A 37 -15.11 -20.96 -6.16
CA ASN A 37 -16.55 -20.75 -5.95
C ASN A 37 -16.88 -19.66 -4.92
N THR A 38 -15.91 -19.25 -4.12
CA THR A 38 -16.02 -18.09 -3.21
C THR A 38 -15.58 -16.79 -3.91
N GLY A 39 -15.03 -16.91 -5.15
CA GLY A 39 -14.43 -15.87 -5.99
C GLY A 39 -12.98 -15.56 -5.59
N ALA A 40 -12.29 -16.35 -4.69
CA ALA A 40 -10.87 -16.21 -4.44
C ALA A 40 -10.08 -16.51 -5.70
N VAL A 41 -9.07 -15.70 -6.00
CA VAL A 41 -8.19 -15.95 -7.13
C VAL A 41 -7.31 -17.15 -6.87
N ILE A 42 -7.07 -17.97 -7.89
CA ILE A 42 -6.23 -19.16 -7.80
C ILE A 42 -4.92 -18.91 -8.54
N PRO A 43 -3.82 -18.56 -7.84
CA PRO A 43 -2.51 -18.39 -8.45
C PRO A 43 -1.85 -19.74 -8.72
N GLY A 44 -0.93 -19.77 -9.70
CA GLY A 44 -0.14 -20.96 -10.01
C GLY A 44 -0.91 -22.10 -10.68
N ALA A 45 -2.17 -21.88 -11.05
CA ALA A 45 -2.95 -22.88 -11.77
C ALA A 45 -2.53 -22.94 -13.24
N ASN A 46 -2.43 -24.14 -13.78
CA ASN A 46 -2.17 -24.36 -15.20
C ASN A 46 -3.45 -24.18 -16.02
N VAL A 47 -3.48 -23.12 -16.83
CA VAL A 47 -4.54 -22.86 -17.79
C VAL A 47 -4.03 -23.26 -19.18
N SER A 48 -4.72 -24.12 -19.88
CA SER A 48 -4.41 -24.47 -21.27
C SER A 48 -5.54 -24.01 -22.20
N ILE A 49 -5.18 -23.56 -23.39
CA ILE A 49 -6.12 -23.24 -24.44
C ILE A 49 -5.80 -24.07 -25.67
N ALA A 50 -6.76 -24.80 -26.18
CA ALA A 50 -6.62 -25.69 -27.33
C ALA A 50 -7.68 -25.38 -28.39
N GLY A 51 -7.25 -25.29 -29.65
CA GLY A 51 -8.09 -25.11 -30.82
C GLY A 51 -7.45 -25.77 -32.04
N ALA A 52 -8.14 -25.76 -33.18
CA ALA A 52 -7.66 -26.41 -34.40
C ALA A 52 -6.30 -25.87 -34.90
N ALA A 53 -5.99 -24.62 -34.61
CA ALA A 53 -4.80 -23.92 -35.12
C ALA A 53 -3.65 -23.82 -34.07
N ALA A 54 -3.91 -23.97 -32.78
CA ALA A 54 -2.88 -23.81 -31.76
C ALA A 54 -3.31 -24.41 -30.41
N THR A 55 -2.34 -24.91 -29.66
CA THR A 55 -2.48 -25.23 -28.24
C THR A 55 -1.40 -24.44 -27.47
N LYS A 56 -1.81 -23.71 -26.41
CA LYS A 56 -0.92 -22.93 -25.55
C LYS A 56 -1.26 -23.19 -24.09
N THR A 57 -0.28 -23.01 -23.21
CA THR A 57 -0.47 -23.12 -21.77
C THR A 57 0.11 -21.90 -21.07
N ALA A 58 -0.56 -21.44 -20.02
CA ALA A 58 -0.11 -20.33 -19.18
C ALA A 58 -0.41 -20.66 -17.71
N GLY A 59 0.46 -20.28 -16.81
CA GLY A 59 0.17 -20.28 -15.38
C GLY A 59 -0.64 -19.04 -14.98
N THR A 60 -1.57 -19.18 -14.02
CA THR A 60 -2.21 -18.02 -13.42
C THR A 60 -1.21 -17.25 -12.55
N GLN A 61 -1.23 -15.94 -12.66
CA GLN A 61 -0.40 -15.04 -11.86
C GLN A 61 -0.86 -14.99 -10.40
N ILE A 62 -0.13 -14.30 -9.56
CA ILE A 62 -0.47 -14.13 -8.13
C ILE A 62 -1.86 -13.52 -7.93
N ASP A 63 -2.34 -12.76 -8.89
CA ASP A 63 -3.66 -12.15 -8.95
C ASP A 63 -4.71 -13.07 -9.63
N GLY A 64 -4.37 -14.31 -9.93
CA GLY A 64 -5.21 -15.27 -10.63
C GLY A 64 -5.40 -14.95 -12.12
N SER A 65 -4.79 -13.89 -12.64
CA SER A 65 -4.92 -13.54 -14.05
C SER A 65 -4.15 -14.50 -14.95
N PHE A 66 -4.67 -14.73 -16.16
CA PHE A 66 -4.01 -15.47 -17.23
C PHE A 66 -4.24 -14.79 -18.57
N SER A 67 -3.32 -14.96 -19.49
CA SER A 67 -3.48 -14.44 -20.84
C SER A 67 -2.84 -15.31 -21.91
N PHE A 68 -3.51 -15.39 -23.05
CA PHE A 68 -3.01 -16.02 -24.26
C PHE A 68 -3.10 -15.02 -25.40
N SER A 69 -2.03 -14.78 -26.11
CA SER A 69 -2.03 -13.90 -27.27
C SER A 69 -1.48 -14.59 -28.51
N GLY A 70 -1.62 -13.96 -29.66
CA GLY A 70 -1.21 -14.53 -30.93
C GLY A 70 -1.98 -15.83 -31.25
N LEU A 71 -3.27 -15.86 -30.90
CA LEU A 71 -4.17 -16.93 -31.27
C LEU A 71 -4.79 -16.61 -32.62
N PRO A 72 -4.68 -17.49 -33.64
CA PRO A 72 -5.48 -17.35 -34.85
C PRO A 72 -6.96 -17.24 -34.54
N ALA A 73 -7.70 -16.49 -35.34
CA ALA A 73 -9.16 -16.41 -35.17
C ALA A 73 -9.81 -17.79 -35.27
N GLY A 74 -10.72 -18.11 -34.36
CA GLY A 74 -11.38 -19.41 -34.34
C GLY A 74 -11.97 -19.75 -32.97
N GLN A 75 -12.46 -20.98 -32.89
CA GLN A 75 -12.99 -21.52 -31.64
C GLN A 75 -11.90 -22.27 -30.88
N TYR A 76 -11.85 -22.02 -29.58
CA TYR A 76 -10.90 -22.62 -28.65
C TYR A 76 -11.63 -23.15 -27.42
N THR A 77 -11.02 -24.11 -26.76
CA THR A 77 -11.44 -24.59 -25.44
C THR A 77 -10.35 -24.23 -24.43
N VAL A 78 -10.71 -23.42 -23.44
CA VAL A 78 -9.86 -23.17 -22.28
C VAL A 78 -10.11 -24.27 -21.26
N ARG A 79 -9.04 -24.93 -20.83
CA ARG A 79 -9.08 -25.99 -19.81
C ARG A 79 -8.21 -25.61 -18.64
N VAL A 80 -8.75 -25.78 -17.45
CA VAL A 80 -8.03 -25.60 -16.19
C VAL A 80 -8.21 -26.84 -15.34
N ALA A 81 -7.11 -27.31 -14.78
CA ALA A 81 -7.09 -28.35 -13.76
C ALA A 81 -6.17 -27.86 -12.63
N PHE A 82 -6.70 -27.84 -11.42
CA PHE A 82 -5.96 -27.48 -10.23
C PHE A 82 -6.27 -28.49 -9.12
N PRO A 83 -5.26 -28.91 -8.32
CA PRO A 83 -5.49 -29.87 -7.25
C PRO A 83 -6.59 -29.38 -6.28
N GLY A 84 -7.51 -30.28 -5.91
CA GLY A 84 -8.63 -29.95 -5.03
C GLY A 84 -9.85 -29.33 -5.73
N PHE A 85 -9.79 -29.08 -7.05
CA PHE A 85 -10.89 -28.50 -7.82
C PHE A 85 -11.35 -29.40 -8.95
N THR A 86 -12.62 -29.29 -9.31
CA THR A 86 -13.18 -29.96 -10.50
C THR A 86 -12.60 -29.34 -11.75
N PRO A 87 -11.99 -30.13 -12.68
CA PRO A 87 -11.48 -29.59 -13.93
C PRO A 87 -12.55 -28.86 -14.72
N LEU A 88 -12.23 -27.65 -15.19
CA LEU A 88 -13.13 -26.79 -15.95
C LEU A 88 -12.70 -26.76 -17.42
N ASN A 89 -13.69 -26.93 -18.33
CA ASN A 89 -13.53 -26.70 -19.75
C ASN A 89 -14.51 -25.60 -20.19
N ARG A 90 -14.00 -24.56 -20.86
CA ARG A 90 -14.83 -23.44 -21.36
C ARG A 90 -14.51 -23.14 -22.81
N ALA A 91 -15.54 -23.16 -23.64
CA ALA A 91 -15.41 -22.74 -25.03
C ALA A 91 -15.30 -21.21 -25.11
N VAL A 92 -14.43 -20.72 -25.98
CA VAL A 92 -14.20 -19.29 -26.25
C VAL A 92 -13.98 -19.08 -27.74
N THR A 93 -14.58 -18.05 -28.31
CA THR A 93 -14.32 -17.63 -29.68
C THR A 93 -13.32 -16.48 -29.67
N VAL A 94 -12.28 -16.60 -30.47
CA VAL A 94 -11.27 -15.56 -30.66
C VAL A 94 -11.50 -14.90 -32.02
N ASP A 95 -11.86 -13.62 -31.98
CA ASP A 95 -12.03 -12.82 -33.19
C ASP A 95 -10.70 -12.16 -33.60
N PRO A 96 -10.53 -11.89 -34.92
CA PRO A 96 -9.32 -11.25 -35.43
C PRO A 96 -9.08 -9.90 -34.77
N GLY A 97 -7.90 -9.74 -34.15
CA GLY A 97 -7.49 -8.49 -33.52
C GLY A 97 -8.22 -8.13 -32.22
N ALA A 98 -9.09 -9.01 -31.70
CA ALA A 98 -9.84 -8.78 -30.47
C ALA A 98 -9.24 -9.55 -29.28
N THR A 99 -9.55 -9.09 -28.07
CA THR A 99 -9.24 -9.81 -26.82
C THR A 99 -10.54 -10.32 -26.22
N ALA A 100 -10.70 -11.63 -26.13
CA ALA A 100 -11.82 -12.27 -25.45
C ALA A 100 -11.55 -12.35 -23.94
N GLN A 101 -12.50 -11.86 -23.14
CA GLN A 101 -12.47 -11.96 -21.69
C GLN A 101 -13.17 -13.24 -21.24
N VAL A 102 -12.46 -14.07 -20.48
CA VAL A 102 -12.96 -15.37 -20.04
C VAL A 102 -12.72 -15.52 -18.53
N PRO A 103 -13.62 -15.01 -17.69
CA PRO A 103 -13.56 -15.32 -16.27
C PRO A 103 -13.82 -16.81 -16.07
N LEU A 104 -12.94 -17.48 -15.31
CA LEU A 104 -13.03 -18.89 -15.01
C LEU A 104 -13.25 -19.07 -13.51
N GLN A 105 -14.22 -19.89 -13.15
CA GLN A 105 -14.51 -20.21 -11.76
C GLN A 105 -14.41 -21.72 -11.57
N LEU A 106 -13.50 -22.17 -10.72
CA LEU A 106 -13.37 -23.57 -10.34
C LEU A 106 -14.29 -23.89 -9.16
N LEU A 107 -14.93 -25.02 -9.24
CA LEU A 107 -15.69 -25.60 -8.14
C LEU A 107 -14.79 -26.58 -7.39
N LEU A 108 -14.83 -26.57 -6.07
CA LEU A 108 -14.17 -27.56 -5.24
C LEU A 108 -14.65 -28.96 -5.66
N SER A 109 -13.72 -29.88 -5.82
CA SER A 109 -14.06 -31.29 -6.10
C SER A 109 -14.74 -31.87 -4.86
N SER A 110 -16.07 -31.94 -4.90
CA SER A 110 -16.80 -32.66 -3.85
C SER A 110 -16.65 -34.15 -4.14
N GLU A 111 -15.72 -34.83 -3.47
CA GLU A 111 -15.88 -36.25 -3.26
C GLU A 111 -17.19 -36.46 -2.49
N LYS A 112 -18.08 -37.27 -3.03
CA LYS A 112 -19.26 -37.76 -2.30
C LYS A 112 -18.78 -38.62 -1.12
N GLN A 113 -18.41 -38.00 -0.03
CA GLN A 113 -18.36 -38.69 1.24
C GLN A 113 -19.79 -38.86 1.74
N VAL A 114 -20.23 -40.10 1.83
CA VAL A 114 -21.41 -40.48 2.59
C VAL A 114 -21.17 -40.03 4.02
N LEU A 115 -21.79 -38.97 4.45
CA LEU A 115 -21.74 -38.45 5.80
C LEU A 115 -22.42 -39.44 6.75
N THR A 116 -21.63 -40.32 7.37
CA THR A 116 -22.00 -40.90 8.66
C THR A 116 -21.69 -39.84 9.73
N VAL A 117 -22.70 -39.23 10.28
CA VAL A 117 -22.58 -38.31 11.39
C VAL A 117 -22.01 -39.07 12.58
N GLN A 118 -20.72 -38.88 12.85
CA GLN A 118 -20.12 -39.18 14.15
C GLN A 118 -19.60 -37.86 14.73
N SER A 119 -20.00 -37.68 15.97
CA SER A 119 -19.66 -36.62 16.93
C SER A 119 -18.34 -35.90 16.74
N GLU A 120 -18.42 -34.58 16.90
CA GLU A 120 -17.39 -33.61 17.29
C GLU A 120 -15.94 -34.17 17.35
N GLY A 121 -15.30 -34.29 16.17
CA GLY A 121 -13.87 -34.43 16.06
C GLY A 121 -13.24 -33.05 15.88
N ALA A 122 -12.15 -32.80 16.58
CA ALA A 122 -11.33 -31.62 16.38
C ALA A 122 -11.12 -31.30 14.88
N PRO A 123 -11.08 -30.03 14.49
CA PRO A 123 -10.90 -29.64 13.09
C PRO A 123 -9.68 -30.33 12.52
N ALA A 124 -9.86 -31.08 11.43
CA ALA A 124 -8.76 -31.72 10.74
C ALA A 124 -7.76 -30.65 10.32
N VAL A 125 -6.55 -30.71 10.86
CA VAL A 125 -5.46 -29.80 10.49
C VAL A 125 -5.15 -30.04 9.03
N SER A 126 -5.55 -29.13 8.15
CA SER A 126 -5.17 -29.16 6.76
C SER A 126 -3.67 -28.86 6.64
N VAL A 127 -2.96 -29.67 5.89
CA VAL A 127 -1.53 -29.44 5.54
C VAL A 127 -1.38 -28.60 4.28
N GLU A 128 -2.49 -28.15 3.69
CA GLU A 128 -2.46 -27.22 2.56
C GLU A 128 -1.90 -25.87 3.04
N PRO A 129 -0.88 -25.30 2.35
CA PRO A 129 -0.25 -24.04 2.77
C PRO A 129 -1.22 -22.88 2.93
N ASP A 130 -2.30 -22.89 2.14
CA ASP A 130 -3.29 -21.82 2.10
C ASP A 130 -4.51 -22.08 3.03
N ALA A 131 -4.60 -23.25 3.63
CA ALA A 131 -5.67 -23.66 4.53
C ALA A 131 -5.32 -23.46 6.01
N ASN A 132 -4.63 -22.38 6.32
CA ASN A 132 -4.34 -21.95 7.69
C ASN A 132 -5.65 -21.48 8.37
N ALA A 133 -5.91 -21.95 9.59
CA ALA A 133 -7.08 -21.57 10.37
C ALA A 133 -7.20 -20.05 10.66
N THR A 134 -6.09 -19.32 10.52
CA THR A 134 -6.03 -17.85 10.69
C THR A 134 -5.97 -17.10 9.37
N ALA A 135 -6.00 -17.79 8.22
CA ALA A 135 -6.00 -17.15 6.91
C ALA A 135 -7.35 -16.51 6.62
N LEU A 136 -7.33 -15.23 6.27
CA LEU A 136 -8.51 -14.47 5.93
C LEU A 136 -8.29 -13.77 4.58
N VAL A 137 -9.30 -13.80 3.71
CA VAL A 137 -9.30 -13.09 2.44
C VAL A 137 -10.50 -12.16 2.39
N LEU A 138 -10.24 -10.85 2.29
CA LEU A 138 -11.26 -9.81 2.25
C LEU A 138 -11.37 -9.23 0.83
N ARG A 139 -12.59 -9.19 0.28
CA ARG A 139 -12.86 -8.66 -1.06
C ARG A 139 -14.34 -8.30 -1.23
N GLY A 140 -14.66 -7.52 -2.26
CA GLY A 140 -16.05 -7.11 -2.54
C GLY A 140 -16.71 -6.50 -1.31
N GLN A 141 -17.80 -7.09 -0.85
CA GLN A 141 -18.56 -6.60 0.32
C GLN A 141 -17.76 -6.60 1.62
N ASP A 142 -16.82 -7.53 1.80
CA ASP A 142 -15.96 -7.54 2.99
C ASP A 142 -15.05 -6.31 3.03
N LEU A 143 -14.53 -5.88 1.85
CA LEU A 143 -13.76 -4.65 1.74
C LEU A 143 -14.62 -3.41 1.96
N GLU A 144 -15.87 -3.40 1.45
CA GLU A 144 -16.79 -2.28 1.63
C GLU A 144 -17.13 -2.06 3.11
N ALA A 145 -17.17 -3.15 3.91
CA ALA A 145 -17.44 -3.08 5.35
C ALA A 145 -16.28 -2.51 6.18
N LEU A 146 -15.07 -2.43 5.62
CA LEU A 146 -13.91 -1.86 6.29
C LEU A 146 -13.96 -0.33 6.31
N PRO A 147 -13.28 0.32 7.27
CA PRO A 147 -13.17 1.78 7.32
C PRO A 147 -12.63 2.39 6.02
N ASP A 148 -13.12 3.58 5.67
CA ASP A 148 -12.62 4.36 4.54
C ASP A 148 -11.37 5.18 4.92
N ASP A 149 -11.23 5.52 6.21
CA ASP A 149 -10.06 6.19 6.72
C ASP A 149 -8.84 5.25 6.69
N PRO A 150 -7.72 5.62 6.07
CA PRO A 150 -6.56 4.75 5.94
C PRO A 150 -5.92 4.33 7.27
N ASP A 151 -5.97 5.18 8.29
CA ASP A 151 -5.43 4.90 9.61
C ASP A 151 -6.31 3.88 10.33
N ASP A 152 -7.64 4.12 10.33
CA ASP A 152 -8.61 3.17 10.89
C ASP A 152 -8.62 1.84 10.13
N LEU A 153 -8.43 1.88 8.81
CA LEU A 153 -8.30 0.67 7.98
C LEU A 153 -7.07 -0.14 8.38
N LYS A 154 -5.93 0.51 8.56
CA LYS A 154 -4.71 -0.15 9.01
C LYS A 154 -4.90 -0.81 10.37
N ASP A 155 -5.47 -0.08 11.34
CA ASP A 155 -5.74 -0.60 12.68
C ASP A 155 -6.70 -1.80 12.64
N ALA A 156 -7.75 -1.73 11.83
CA ALA A 156 -8.68 -2.84 11.61
C ALA A 156 -7.99 -4.08 11.03
N LEU A 157 -7.08 -3.91 10.07
CA LEU A 157 -6.33 -5.01 9.47
C LEU A 157 -5.31 -5.63 10.45
N GLU A 158 -4.66 -4.81 11.26
CA GLU A 158 -3.77 -5.29 12.33
C GLU A 158 -4.53 -6.07 13.39
N ALA A 159 -5.73 -5.61 13.75
CA ALA A 159 -6.61 -6.34 14.67
C ALA A 159 -7.07 -7.69 14.10
N LEU A 160 -7.37 -7.74 12.79
CA LEU A 160 -7.72 -8.98 12.09
C LEU A 160 -6.54 -9.94 11.96
N ALA A 161 -5.32 -9.44 11.85
CA ALA A 161 -4.10 -10.25 11.85
C ALA A 161 -3.88 -10.92 13.22
N GLY A 162 -4.43 -10.33 14.28
CA GLY A 162 -4.44 -10.88 15.61
C GLY A 162 -3.06 -11.07 16.24
N PRO A 163 -2.91 -12.01 17.20
CA PRO A 163 -1.64 -12.25 17.89
C PRO A 163 -0.48 -12.64 16.95
N ALA A 164 -0.78 -13.15 15.75
CA ALA A 164 0.21 -13.46 14.75
C ALA A 164 0.96 -12.22 14.23
N ALA A 165 0.40 -11.02 14.38
CA ALA A 165 1.06 -9.76 14.04
C ALA A 165 2.31 -9.48 14.90
N GLY A 166 2.37 -10.04 16.11
CA GLY A 166 3.46 -9.81 17.05
C GLY A 166 3.48 -8.37 17.62
N PRO A 167 4.47 -8.06 18.46
CA PRO A 167 4.51 -6.77 19.17
C PRO A 167 4.84 -5.56 18.27
N SER A 168 5.34 -5.81 17.06
CA SER A 168 5.71 -4.76 16.08
C SER A 168 4.65 -4.53 15.02
N GLY A 169 3.45 -5.10 15.17
CA GLY A 169 2.41 -5.10 14.14
C GLY A 169 2.66 -6.12 13.01
N ALA A 170 1.65 -6.30 12.17
CA ALA A 170 1.72 -7.19 11.01
C ALA A 170 2.62 -6.60 9.93
N GLN A 171 3.33 -7.48 9.21
CA GLN A 171 4.08 -7.06 8.03
C GLN A 171 3.13 -6.78 6.87
N MET A 172 3.16 -5.56 6.35
CA MET A 172 2.34 -5.14 5.22
C MET A 172 3.10 -5.25 3.91
N PHE A 173 2.45 -5.84 2.92
CA PHE A 173 2.94 -5.95 1.55
C PHE A 173 1.88 -5.44 0.59
N VAL A 174 2.30 -4.65 -0.37
CA VAL A 174 1.43 -4.18 -1.45
C VAL A 174 1.93 -4.77 -2.75
N ASP A 175 1.09 -5.62 -3.37
CA ASP A 175 1.41 -6.34 -4.61
C ASP A 175 2.73 -7.12 -4.54
N GLY A 176 3.01 -7.68 -3.36
CA GLY A 176 4.20 -8.49 -3.10
C GLY A 176 5.47 -7.70 -2.78
N PHE A 177 5.41 -6.38 -2.71
CA PHE A 177 6.51 -5.52 -2.26
C PHE A 177 6.32 -5.14 -0.80
N SER A 178 7.41 -5.06 -0.05
CA SER A 178 7.39 -4.51 1.30
C SER A 178 7.06 -3.02 1.21
N SER A 179 5.92 -2.60 1.74
CA SER A 179 5.48 -1.22 1.74
C SER A 179 5.03 -0.81 3.13
N GLY A 180 5.42 0.41 3.53
CA GLY A 180 4.95 1.01 4.78
C GLY A 180 3.65 1.80 4.62
N ILE A 181 3.23 2.09 3.39
CA ILE A 181 2.10 3.00 3.13
C ILE A 181 0.88 2.21 2.66
N MET A 182 -0.22 2.40 3.39
CA MET A 182 -1.53 1.85 3.05
C MET A 182 -2.07 2.53 1.79
N PRO A 183 -2.40 1.79 0.73
CA PRO A 183 -3.10 2.37 -0.41
C PRO A 183 -4.56 2.71 -0.05
N PRO A 184 -5.16 3.74 -0.67
CA PRO A 184 -6.56 4.05 -0.49
C PRO A 184 -7.46 2.84 -0.80
N LYS A 185 -8.50 2.65 -0.01
CA LYS A 185 -9.43 1.51 -0.07
C LYS A 185 -9.97 1.28 -1.50
N GLU A 186 -10.25 2.35 -2.22
CA GLU A 186 -10.78 2.33 -3.58
C GLU A 186 -9.82 1.73 -4.61
N SER A 187 -8.51 1.76 -4.32
CA SER A 187 -7.49 1.14 -5.16
C SER A 187 -7.26 -0.35 -4.84
N ILE A 188 -7.83 -0.83 -3.74
CA ILE A 188 -7.65 -2.21 -3.27
C ILE A 188 -8.64 -3.13 -3.98
N ARG A 189 -8.13 -4.27 -4.46
CA ARG A 189 -8.93 -5.35 -5.02
C ARG A 189 -9.23 -6.42 -3.98
N GLU A 190 -8.22 -6.78 -3.20
CA GLU A 190 -8.25 -7.90 -2.27
C GLU A 190 -7.20 -7.70 -1.17
N ILE A 191 -7.52 -8.10 0.05
CA ILE A 191 -6.58 -8.15 1.16
C ILE A 191 -6.50 -9.59 1.65
N ARG A 192 -5.28 -10.11 1.81
CA ARG A 192 -4.99 -11.44 2.34
C ARG A 192 -4.27 -11.30 3.66
N ILE A 193 -4.79 -11.93 4.69
CA ILE A 193 -4.22 -11.89 6.03
C ILE A 193 -3.77 -13.28 6.42
N ASN A 194 -2.56 -13.42 6.94
CA ASN A 194 -1.99 -14.67 7.45
C ASN A 194 -1.99 -15.86 6.48
N GLN A 195 -1.98 -15.60 5.16
CA GLN A 195 -1.81 -16.69 4.19
C GLN A 195 -0.38 -17.23 4.24
N ASN A 196 -0.25 -18.54 4.42
CA ASN A 196 1.01 -19.28 4.42
C ASN A 196 2.14 -18.58 5.22
N PRO A 197 1.95 -18.28 6.52
CA PRO A 197 2.90 -17.49 7.31
C PRO A 197 4.26 -18.17 7.51
N PHE A 198 4.38 -19.46 7.19
CA PHE A 198 5.61 -20.25 7.30
C PHE A 198 6.32 -20.46 5.96
N SER A 199 5.91 -19.77 4.90
CA SER A 199 6.58 -19.86 3.61
C SER A 199 8.05 -19.43 3.72
N ALA A 200 8.96 -20.23 3.15
CA ALA A 200 10.39 -19.94 3.14
C ALA A 200 10.77 -18.67 2.35
N GLU A 201 9.85 -18.08 1.60
CA GLU A 201 10.04 -16.82 0.89
C GLU A 201 9.91 -15.58 1.79
N TYR A 202 9.45 -15.74 3.04
CA TYR A 202 9.24 -14.63 3.96
C TYR A 202 10.43 -14.43 4.90
N ASP A 203 10.76 -13.17 5.17
CA ASP A 203 11.87 -12.81 6.04
C ASP A 203 11.64 -13.21 7.51
N LYS A 204 10.37 -13.20 7.93
CA LYS A 204 9.95 -13.53 9.30
C LYS A 204 8.88 -14.62 9.24
N LEU A 205 9.26 -15.81 9.58
CA LEU A 205 8.34 -16.95 9.59
C LEU A 205 7.41 -16.88 10.81
N GLY A 206 6.15 -17.24 10.61
CA GLY A 206 5.14 -17.28 11.68
C GLY A 206 4.65 -15.91 12.16
N MET A 207 5.10 -14.82 11.58
CA MET A 207 4.60 -13.47 11.86
C MET A 207 3.38 -13.17 11.00
N GLY A 208 2.43 -12.39 11.54
CA GLY A 208 1.26 -11.92 10.80
C GLY A 208 1.68 -11.17 9.53
N ARG A 209 1.05 -11.52 8.43
CA ARG A 209 1.28 -10.90 7.13
C ARG A 209 -0.03 -10.36 6.58
N ILE A 210 -0.02 -9.12 6.18
CA ILE A 210 -1.11 -8.46 5.46
C ILE A 210 -0.63 -8.22 4.04
N GLU A 211 -1.23 -8.87 3.06
CA GLU A 211 -0.93 -8.68 1.66
C GLU A 211 -2.10 -8.00 0.95
N ILE A 212 -1.85 -6.80 0.46
CA ILE A 212 -2.82 -5.96 -0.23
C ILE A 212 -2.56 -6.08 -1.71
N LEU A 213 -3.59 -6.47 -2.47
CA LEU A 213 -3.53 -6.55 -3.92
C LEU A 213 -4.34 -5.40 -4.52
N THR A 214 -3.70 -4.58 -5.34
CA THR A 214 -4.34 -3.42 -5.96
C THR A 214 -5.12 -3.79 -7.22
N LYS A 215 -6.07 -2.94 -7.61
CA LYS A 215 -6.87 -3.11 -8.82
C LYS A 215 -5.99 -3.00 -10.06
N PRO A 216 -6.09 -3.94 -11.02
CA PRO A 216 -5.41 -3.86 -12.30
C PRO A 216 -6.11 -2.90 -13.26
N GLY A 217 -5.47 -2.61 -14.38
CA GLY A 217 -6.13 -1.99 -15.52
C GLY A 217 -7.24 -2.86 -16.11
N THR A 218 -8.22 -2.25 -16.74
CA THR A 218 -9.42 -2.89 -17.27
C THR A 218 -9.48 -2.86 -18.80
N ASP A 219 -10.31 -3.71 -19.38
CA ASP A 219 -10.57 -3.79 -20.83
C ASP A 219 -11.57 -2.75 -21.34
N LYS A 220 -12.30 -2.10 -20.43
CA LYS A 220 -13.24 -1.01 -20.70
C LYS A 220 -12.93 0.16 -19.77
N PHE A 221 -13.29 1.36 -20.17
CA PHE A 221 -13.15 2.52 -19.31
C PHE A 221 -14.11 2.43 -18.14
N HIS A 222 -13.56 2.51 -16.93
CA HIS A 222 -14.28 2.60 -15.68
C HIS A 222 -13.69 3.74 -14.87
N GLY A 223 -14.52 4.46 -14.17
CA GLY A 223 -14.09 5.52 -13.29
C GLY A 223 -15.08 5.69 -12.16
N ALA A 224 -14.58 6.13 -11.03
CA ALA A 224 -15.36 6.52 -9.87
C ALA A 224 -14.76 7.78 -9.28
N ALA A 225 -15.57 8.61 -8.68
CA ALA A 225 -15.14 9.73 -7.87
C ALA A 225 -15.98 9.75 -6.60
N TYR A 226 -15.37 10.13 -5.50
CA TYR A 226 -16.02 10.18 -4.21
C TYR A 226 -15.57 11.40 -3.42
N ILE A 227 -16.40 11.81 -2.49
CA ILE A 227 -16.09 12.81 -1.49
C ILE A 227 -16.72 12.38 -0.17
N ASN A 228 -15.91 12.38 0.88
CA ASN A 228 -16.34 12.18 2.26
C ASN A 228 -16.03 13.45 3.03
N ASP A 229 -17.00 13.98 3.76
CA ASP A 229 -16.84 15.20 4.53
C ASP A 229 -17.35 15.00 5.95
N GLY A 230 -16.46 15.19 6.91
CA GLY A 230 -16.76 15.25 8.33
C GLY A 230 -16.62 16.70 8.83
N ASN A 231 -17.69 17.29 9.34
CA ASN A 231 -17.68 18.66 9.75
C ASN A 231 -17.95 18.82 11.25
N GLY A 232 -17.30 19.78 11.88
CA GLY A 232 -17.48 20.12 13.27
C GLY A 232 -18.93 20.41 13.67
N ILE A 233 -19.80 20.79 12.72
CA ILE A 233 -21.24 21.01 12.98
C ILE A 233 -21.90 19.77 13.59
N PHE A 234 -21.46 18.58 13.17
CA PHE A 234 -21.99 17.30 13.66
C PHE A 234 -21.36 16.81 14.96
N ASN A 235 -20.30 17.49 15.43
CA ASN A 235 -19.57 17.10 16.63
C ASN A 235 -20.04 17.87 17.86
N SER A 236 -19.98 17.25 19.03
CA SER A 236 -20.14 17.95 20.30
C SER A 236 -18.91 18.80 20.61
N ARG A 237 -19.10 19.89 21.41
CA ARG A 237 -17.97 20.66 21.93
C ARG A 237 -17.18 19.82 22.93
N ASN A 238 -15.86 19.87 22.84
CA ASN A 238 -14.98 19.31 23.86
C ASN A 238 -15.18 20.08 25.18
N PRO A 239 -15.50 19.41 26.31
CA PRO A 239 -15.76 20.06 27.59
C PRO A 239 -14.56 20.83 28.15
N TYR A 240 -13.34 20.50 27.74
CA TYR A 240 -12.10 21.13 28.21
C TYR A 240 -11.71 22.41 27.46
N VAL A 241 -12.52 22.88 26.50
CA VAL A 241 -12.28 24.15 25.79
C VAL A 241 -13.50 25.07 25.90
N GLY A 242 -13.25 26.36 26.04
CA GLY A 242 -14.31 27.37 26.19
C GLY A 242 -15.18 27.50 24.94
N ASN A 243 -14.58 27.43 23.76
CA ASN A 243 -15.24 27.53 22.47
C ASN A 243 -15.17 26.23 21.71
N LYS A 244 -16.15 25.97 20.83
CA LYS A 244 -16.08 24.85 19.85
C LYS A 244 -15.15 25.27 18.72
N PRO A 245 -13.99 24.63 18.57
CA PRO A 245 -13.07 24.96 17.48
C PRO A 245 -13.59 24.45 16.14
N ASP A 246 -13.10 25.04 15.06
CA ASP A 246 -13.36 24.57 13.71
C ASP A 246 -12.73 23.21 13.50
N TYR A 247 -13.51 22.29 12.96
CA TYR A 247 -13.06 20.95 12.59
C TYR A 247 -13.64 20.59 11.22
N SER A 248 -12.80 20.08 10.35
CA SER A 248 -13.23 19.41 9.13
C SER A 248 -12.29 18.25 8.79
N ASN A 249 -12.83 17.22 8.20
CA ASN A 249 -12.09 16.12 7.61
C ASN A 249 -12.71 15.84 6.23
N THR A 250 -12.13 16.44 5.21
CA THR A 250 -12.60 16.28 3.84
C THR A 250 -11.63 15.36 3.09
N MET A 251 -12.15 14.27 2.57
CA MET A 251 -11.44 13.34 1.71
C MET A 251 -12.16 13.27 0.37
N PHE A 252 -11.43 13.46 -0.72
CA PHE A 252 -11.94 13.28 -2.06
C PHE A 252 -10.94 12.55 -2.92
N GLY A 253 -11.45 11.75 -3.83
CA GLY A 253 -10.61 10.98 -4.70
C GLY A 253 -11.32 10.56 -5.98
N ALA A 254 -10.51 10.06 -6.90
CA ALA A 254 -11.00 9.54 -8.16
C ALA A 254 -10.15 8.35 -8.62
N THR A 255 -10.81 7.39 -9.23
CA THR A 255 -10.17 6.28 -9.93
C THR A 255 -10.56 6.31 -11.39
N LEU A 256 -9.62 5.97 -12.25
CA LEU A 256 -9.85 5.79 -13.68
C LEU A 256 -9.06 4.58 -14.16
N SER A 257 -9.70 3.71 -14.92
CA SER A 257 -9.07 2.55 -15.53
C SER A 257 -9.59 2.33 -16.95
N GLY A 258 -8.77 1.69 -17.77
CA GLY A 258 -9.19 1.42 -19.14
C GLY A 258 -8.08 0.84 -20.02
N PRO A 259 -8.41 0.50 -21.26
CA PRO A 259 -7.44 -0.01 -22.21
C PRO A 259 -6.57 1.12 -22.80
N LEU A 260 -5.28 0.82 -22.99
CA LEU A 260 -4.34 1.59 -23.81
C LEU A 260 -3.99 0.80 -25.07
N GLY A 261 -5.01 0.49 -25.88
CA GLY A 261 -4.88 -0.37 -27.04
C GLY A 261 -5.05 -1.85 -26.73
N LYS A 262 -4.52 -2.74 -27.60
CA LYS A 262 -4.79 -4.19 -27.54
C LYS A 262 -3.93 -4.96 -26.53
N ARG A 263 -2.82 -4.37 -26.05
CA ARG A 263 -1.82 -5.04 -25.24
C ARG A 263 -1.55 -4.35 -23.91
N ALA A 264 -2.23 -3.25 -23.67
CA ALA A 264 -1.99 -2.45 -22.46
C ALA A 264 -3.31 -2.03 -21.84
N SER A 265 -3.32 -1.94 -20.53
CA SER A 265 -4.38 -1.32 -19.75
C SER A 265 -3.74 -0.50 -18.62
N PHE A 266 -4.49 0.46 -18.13
CA PHE A 266 -4.04 1.30 -17.03
C PHE A 266 -5.06 1.37 -15.90
N PHE A 267 -4.59 1.69 -14.75
CA PHE A 267 -5.37 2.11 -13.59
C PHE A 267 -4.67 3.32 -12.97
N ILE A 268 -5.41 4.35 -12.63
CA ILE A 268 -4.92 5.49 -11.88
C ILE A 268 -5.86 5.78 -10.72
N ASN A 269 -5.29 6.06 -9.57
CA ASN A 269 -6.00 6.53 -8.40
C ASN A 269 -5.34 7.82 -7.91
N VAL A 270 -6.18 8.80 -7.55
CA VAL A 270 -5.75 10.06 -6.94
C VAL A 270 -6.65 10.32 -5.74
N ASP A 271 -6.05 10.54 -4.59
CA ASP A 271 -6.73 10.86 -3.35
C ASP A 271 -6.11 12.08 -2.67
N GLN A 272 -6.97 12.89 -2.10
CA GLN A 272 -6.59 14.04 -1.29
C GLN A 272 -7.39 14.02 0.00
N ARG A 273 -6.71 14.09 1.14
CA ARG A 273 -7.32 14.23 2.46
C ARG A 273 -6.84 15.52 3.10
N ASN A 274 -7.77 16.34 3.53
CA ASN A 274 -7.51 17.58 4.25
C ASN A 274 -8.23 17.52 5.59
N ILE A 275 -7.47 17.58 6.66
CA ILE A 275 -8.02 17.60 8.01
C ILE A 275 -7.66 18.93 8.64
N THR A 276 -8.67 19.70 9.03
CA THR A 276 -8.52 20.81 9.95
C THR A 276 -8.80 20.29 11.34
N ASN A 277 -7.76 19.87 12.03
CA ASN A 277 -7.83 19.35 13.39
C ASN A 277 -7.42 20.42 14.40
N ASN A 278 -7.64 20.14 15.66
CA ASN A 278 -7.34 21.05 16.76
C ASN A 278 -6.49 20.36 17.81
N ALA A 279 -5.39 21.01 18.18
CA ALA A 279 -4.64 20.68 19.38
C ALA A 279 -5.26 21.44 20.57
N THR A 280 -5.80 20.71 21.53
CA THR A 280 -6.35 21.29 22.74
C THR A 280 -5.25 21.50 23.77
N ILE A 281 -5.03 22.74 24.15
CA ILE A 281 -4.13 23.12 25.23
C ILE A 281 -4.95 23.25 26.51
N HIS A 282 -4.50 22.60 27.56
CA HIS A 282 -5.02 22.72 28.91
C HIS A 282 -3.84 22.87 29.87
N ALA A 283 -3.42 24.10 30.09
CA ALA A 283 -2.19 24.42 30.79
C ALA A 283 -2.45 25.48 31.88
N THR A 284 -1.53 25.56 32.82
CA THR A 284 -1.54 26.66 33.81
C THR A 284 -0.32 27.54 33.54
N THR A 285 -0.57 28.81 33.23
CA THR A 285 0.48 29.76 32.87
C THR A 285 0.46 30.97 33.81
N VAL A 286 1.38 31.88 33.61
CA VAL A 286 1.40 33.18 34.30
C VAL A 286 0.96 34.22 33.28
N ASP A 287 -0.08 34.99 33.62
CA ASP A 287 -0.51 36.13 32.82
C ASP A 287 0.61 37.18 32.77
N PRO A 288 1.10 37.55 31.58
CA PRO A 288 2.27 38.42 31.46
C PRO A 288 2.02 39.88 31.95
N THR A 289 0.77 40.27 32.09
CA THR A 289 0.40 41.63 32.52
C THR A 289 0.19 41.70 34.01
N THR A 290 -0.53 40.73 34.57
CA THR A 290 -0.89 40.73 35.99
C THR A 290 0.07 39.95 36.86
N LEU A 291 0.92 39.09 36.23
CA LEU A 291 1.84 38.15 36.88
C LEU A 291 1.11 37.13 37.78
N LEU A 292 -0.20 36.99 37.61
CA LEU A 292 -0.99 35.99 38.32
C LEU A 292 -1.04 34.66 37.57
N ILE A 293 -1.16 33.59 38.34
CA ILE A 293 -1.39 32.25 37.77
C ILE A 293 -2.78 32.21 37.14
N ALA A 294 -2.85 31.83 35.89
CA ALA A 294 -4.11 31.72 35.14
C ALA A 294 -4.15 30.42 34.32
N PRO A 295 -5.35 29.76 34.23
CA PRO A 295 -5.55 28.67 33.33
C PRO A 295 -5.51 29.14 31.87
N LEU A 296 -4.93 28.32 31.00
CA LEU A 296 -4.92 28.55 29.56
C LEU A 296 -5.64 27.36 28.90
N ASP A 297 -6.89 27.56 28.54
CA ASP A 297 -7.72 26.60 27.84
C ASP A 297 -7.95 27.11 26.41
N GLN A 298 -7.20 26.55 25.46
CA GLN A 298 -7.20 27.02 24.08
C GLN A 298 -7.18 25.84 23.10
N ALA A 299 -7.92 25.94 22.01
CA ALA A 299 -7.76 25.09 20.85
C ALA A 299 -6.99 25.87 19.78
N VAL A 300 -5.96 25.23 19.23
CA VAL A 300 -5.13 25.75 18.14
C VAL A 300 -5.29 24.84 16.95
N LEU A 301 -5.46 25.41 15.77
CA LEU A 301 -5.55 24.64 14.52
C LEU A 301 -4.22 23.93 14.24
N ALA A 302 -4.30 22.63 13.91
CA ALA A 302 -3.18 21.81 13.53
C ALA A 302 -3.55 21.06 12.23
N PRO A 303 -3.55 21.74 11.09
CA PRO A 303 -4.02 21.18 9.83
C PRO A 303 -3.08 20.05 9.34
N PHE A 304 -3.70 18.99 8.84
CA PHE A 304 -3.03 17.88 8.22
C PHE A 304 -3.53 17.72 6.78
N ARG A 305 -2.60 17.44 5.86
CA ARG A 305 -2.90 17.17 4.45
C ARG A 305 -2.18 15.91 4.01
N ASN A 306 -2.89 15.09 3.23
CA ASN A 306 -2.31 13.90 2.61
C ASN A 306 -2.76 13.83 1.15
N THR A 307 -1.80 13.64 0.24
CA THR A 307 -2.06 13.43 -1.19
C THR A 307 -1.46 12.10 -1.60
N TYR A 308 -2.24 11.32 -2.32
CA TYR A 308 -1.86 10.01 -2.84
C TYR A 308 -2.13 9.95 -4.34
N VAL A 309 -1.15 9.55 -5.14
CA VAL A 309 -1.25 9.35 -6.58
C VAL A 309 -0.61 8.04 -6.95
N ASN A 310 -1.36 7.15 -7.60
CA ASN A 310 -0.90 5.81 -7.93
C ASN A 310 -1.31 5.38 -9.34
N PRO A 311 -0.54 5.73 -10.38
CA PRO A 311 -0.68 5.16 -11.71
C PRO A 311 -0.11 3.74 -11.78
N ARG A 312 -0.81 2.87 -12.48
CA ARG A 312 -0.42 1.51 -12.84
C ARG A 312 -0.60 1.29 -14.34
N LEU A 313 0.35 0.63 -14.94
CA LEU A 313 0.33 0.19 -16.32
C LEU A 313 0.54 -1.33 -16.38
N ASP A 314 -0.39 -2.05 -16.96
CA ASP A 314 -0.29 -3.47 -17.28
C ASP A 314 -0.02 -3.59 -18.78
N TYR A 315 1.09 -4.18 -19.16
CA TYR A 315 1.53 -4.29 -20.56
C TYR A 315 1.94 -5.71 -20.93
N GLN A 316 1.36 -6.24 -21.98
CA GLN A 316 1.76 -7.52 -22.56
C GLN A 316 2.91 -7.32 -23.56
N LEU A 317 4.14 -7.51 -23.08
CA LEU A 317 5.35 -7.32 -23.87
C LEU A 317 5.43 -8.33 -25.02
N THR A 318 5.24 -9.62 -24.70
CA THR A 318 5.14 -10.74 -25.66
C THR A 318 4.00 -11.68 -25.23
N PRO A 319 3.68 -12.71 -26.01
CA PRO A 319 2.72 -13.74 -25.59
C PRO A 319 3.01 -14.36 -24.21
N ASN A 320 4.27 -14.48 -23.87
CA ASN A 320 4.74 -15.15 -22.68
C ASN A 320 5.26 -14.20 -21.59
N HIS A 321 5.32 -12.89 -21.85
CA HIS A 321 5.86 -11.90 -20.92
C HIS A 321 4.84 -10.80 -20.65
N THR A 322 4.52 -10.62 -19.40
CA THR A 322 3.67 -9.51 -18.92
C THR A 322 4.48 -8.61 -18.02
N LEU A 323 4.37 -7.32 -18.24
CA LEU A 323 5.03 -6.28 -17.48
C LEU A 323 3.98 -5.47 -16.74
N VAL A 324 4.17 -5.25 -15.45
CA VAL A 324 3.38 -4.33 -14.62
C VAL A 324 4.30 -3.25 -14.09
N ALA A 325 4.04 -2.03 -14.49
CA ALA A 325 4.75 -0.86 -13.96
C ALA A 325 3.81 -0.07 -13.05
N ARG A 326 4.33 0.37 -11.91
CA ARG A 326 3.62 1.20 -10.95
C ARG A 326 4.50 2.33 -10.49
N TYR A 327 3.86 3.43 -10.20
CA TYR A 327 4.47 4.52 -9.48
C TYR A 327 3.52 4.96 -8.39
N GLN A 328 4.04 5.22 -7.22
CA GLN A 328 3.29 5.74 -6.09
C GLN A 328 3.95 7.03 -5.63
N TYR A 329 3.16 8.07 -5.53
CA TYR A 329 3.53 9.32 -4.91
C TYR A 329 2.62 9.55 -3.72
N VAL A 330 3.22 9.74 -2.56
CA VAL A 330 2.50 10.09 -1.33
C VAL A 330 3.19 11.26 -0.70
N THR A 331 2.43 12.24 -0.30
CA THR A 331 2.94 13.33 0.54
C THR A 331 1.95 13.63 1.65
N SER A 332 2.45 13.73 2.86
CA SER A 332 1.69 14.15 4.03
C SER A 332 2.41 15.33 4.67
N THR A 333 1.64 16.33 5.12
CA THR A 333 2.16 17.48 5.84
C THR A 333 1.25 17.81 7.01
N GLN A 334 1.85 18.22 8.10
CA GLN A 334 1.15 18.71 9.28
C GLN A 334 1.81 19.99 9.73
N ASP A 335 1.02 21.04 9.84
CA ASP A 335 1.43 22.29 10.46
C ASP A 335 1.03 22.29 11.95
N ASP A 336 1.74 23.06 12.76
CA ASP A 336 1.49 23.20 14.19
C ASP A 336 1.45 21.86 14.97
N ALA A 337 2.33 20.92 14.61
CA ALA A 337 2.58 19.72 15.38
C ALA A 337 3.31 20.02 16.70
N GLY A 338 3.25 19.12 17.68
CA GLY A 338 3.95 19.25 18.96
C GLY A 338 3.29 20.14 20.00
N ILE A 339 2.13 20.68 19.72
CA ILE A 339 1.31 21.47 20.65
C ILE A 339 0.13 20.65 21.18
N GLY A 340 -0.41 21.07 22.32
CA GLY A 340 -1.57 20.44 22.95
C GLY A 340 -1.29 19.95 24.36
N GLN A 341 -2.33 19.68 25.12
CA GLN A 341 -2.27 19.38 26.54
C GLN A 341 -1.49 20.46 27.32
N PHE A 342 -0.29 20.19 27.79
CA PHE A 342 0.57 21.15 28.47
C PHE A 342 1.51 21.89 27.52
N SER A 343 1.62 21.48 26.23
CA SER A 343 2.52 22.09 25.26
C SER A 343 1.90 23.34 24.64
N LEU A 344 2.56 24.49 24.85
CA LEU A 344 2.11 25.82 24.39
C LEU A 344 2.32 25.96 22.86
N PRO A 345 1.65 26.94 22.21
CA PRO A 345 1.78 27.22 20.77
C PRO A 345 3.22 27.52 20.33
N SER A 346 4.05 28.06 21.19
CA SER A 346 5.47 28.31 20.91
C SER A 346 6.31 27.06 20.65
N ARG A 347 5.76 25.89 20.95
CA ARG A 347 6.37 24.58 20.71
C ARG A 347 6.09 24.03 19.31
N ALA A 348 5.27 24.73 18.53
CA ALA A 348 4.83 24.28 17.22
C ALA A 348 5.99 24.02 16.25
N TYR A 349 5.86 22.97 15.46
CA TYR A 349 6.74 22.70 14.33
C TYR A 349 5.93 22.15 13.14
N ALA A 350 6.43 22.38 11.94
CA ALA A 350 5.91 21.73 10.75
C ALA A 350 6.58 20.37 10.55
N SER A 351 5.81 19.37 10.12
CA SER A 351 6.31 18.05 9.77
C SER A 351 5.73 17.56 8.45
N GLY A 352 6.42 16.66 7.79
CA GLY A 352 5.91 16.04 6.58
C GLY A 352 6.74 14.86 6.12
N THR A 353 6.11 14.03 5.31
CA THR A 353 6.75 12.90 4.64
C THR A 353 6.37 12.94 3.16
N THR A 354 7.35 12.72 2.29
CA THR A 354 7.13 12.54 0.86
C THR A 354 7.77 11.24 0.43
N GLU A 355 7.02 10.38 -0.25
CA GLU A 355 7.51 9.14 -0.81
C GLU A 355 7.29 9.10 -2.33
N HIS A 356 8.33 8.71 -3.04
CA HIS A 356 8.34 8.33 -4.44
C HIS A 356 8.70 6.86 -4.54
N ASN A 357 7.81 6.03 -5.06
CA ASN A 357 8.00 4.58 -5.11
C ASN A 357 7.71 4.07 -6.52
N GLY A 358 8.75 3.63 -7.22
CA GLY A 358 8.68 3.01 -8.52
C GLY A 358 8.79 1.49 -8.41
N GLN A 359 7.86 0.76 -9.01
CA GLN A 359 7.80 -0.70 -8.98
C GLN A 359 7.63 -1.26 -10.38
N LEU A 360 8.33 -2.35 -10.66
CA LEU A 360 8.26 -3.07 -11.92
C LEU A 360 8.17 -4.57 -11.63
N THR A 361 7.16 -5.22 -12.18
CA THR A 361 7.00 -6.68 -12.10
C THR A 361 6.96 -7.24 -13.51
N GLU A 362 7.85 -8.16 -13.84
CA GLU A 362 7.82 -8.94 -15.06
C GLU A 362 7.47 -10.37 -14.71
N THR A 363 6.49 -10.94 -15.42
CA THR A 363 6.11 -12.33 -15.31
C THR A 363 6.34 -13.01 -16.64
N ALA A 364 7.22 -14.02 -16.65
CA ALA A 364 7.59 -14.80 -17.81
C ALA A 364 7.08 -16.24 -17.70
N VAL A 365 6.29 -16.69 -18.66
CA VAL A 365 5.95 -18.10 -18.84
C VAL A 365 7.07 -18.75 -19.64
N LEU A 366 7.99 -19.41 -18.94
CA LEU A 366 9.16 -20.06 -19.56
C LEU A 366 8.77 -21.36 -20.28
N SER A 367 7.82 -22.09 -19.72
CA SER A 367 7.28 -23.33 -20.30
C SER A 367 5.88 -23.60 -19.74
N ALA A 368 5.25 -24.68 -20.21
CA ALA A 368 3.98 -25.16 -19.64
C ALA A 368 4.05 -25.51 -18.13
N GLN A 369 5.24 -25.66 -17.60
CA GLN A 369 5.49 -26.12 -16.23
C GLN A 369 6.32 -25.11 -15.41
N ALA A 370 6.81 -24.03 -16.03
CA ALA A 370 7.72 -23.11 -15.37
C ALA A 370 7.30 -21.65 -15.62
N VAL A 371 7.18 -20.90 -14.52
CA VAL A 371 6.93 -19.45 -14.52
C VAL A 371 8.03 -18.78 -13.73
N ASN A 372 8.58 -17.71 -14.27
CA ASN A 372 9.53 -16.84 -13.58
C ASN A 372 8.87 -15.49 -13.33
N GLU A 373 9.15 -14.92 -12.19
CA GLU A 373 8.70 -13.60 -11.82
C GLU A 373 9.87 -12.78 -11.30
N THR A 374 10.09 -11.63 -11.92
CA THR A 374 11.10 -10.64 -11.51
C THR A 374 10.40 -9.39 -11.02
N ARG A 375 10.72 -8.95 -9.82
CA ARG A 375 10.20 -7.74 -9.21
C ARG A 375 11.35 -6.80 -8.89
N PHE A 376 11.15 -5.53 -9.21
CA PHE A 376 12.06 -4.46 -8.89
C PHE A 376 11.30 -3.34 -8.20
N GLN A 377 11.89 -2.78 -7.14
CA GLN A 377 11.38 -1.62 -6.43
C GLN A 377 12.52 -0.65 -6.14
N PHE A 378 12.23 0.62 -6.35
CA PHE A 378 13.01 1.72 -5.82
C PHE A 378 12.07 2.71 -5.16
N ALA A 379 12.27 2.97 -3.86
CA ALA A 379 11.52 3.97 -3.13
C ALA A 379 12.46 4.98 -2.49
N HIS A 380 12.13 6.26 -2.62
CA HIS A 380 12.78 7.37 -1.93
C HIS A 380 11.77 8.00 -0.99
N THR A 381 12.08 8.00 0.31
CA THR A 381 11.24 8.60 1.34
C THR A 381 12.03 9.72 2.02
N ASN A 382 11.49 10.92 1.97
CA ASN A 382 11.97 12.07 2.72
C ASN A 382 10.97 12.38 3.83
N THR A 383 11.43 12.41 5.07
CA THR A 383 10.66 12.88 6.23
C THR A 383 11.38 14.08 6.82
N PHE A 384 10.65 15.14 7.10
CA PHE A 384 11.19 16.33 7.72
C PHE A 384 10.35 16.78 8.90
N GLN A 385 11.02 17.48 9.84
CA GLN A 385 10.41 18.27 10.89
C GLN A 385 11.16 19.59 10.95
N ASN A 386 10.43 20.69 11.11
CA ASN A 386 11.02 22.01 11.09
C ASN A 386 10.37 22.88 12.16
N GLY A 387 11.07 23.09 13.25
CA GLY A 387 10.68 23.94 14.37
C GLY A 387 11.81 24.90 14.75
N ASP A 388 11.51 25.87 15.57
CA ASP A 388 12.51 26.77 16.16
C ASP A 388 12.94 26.23 17.52
N ASN A 389 14.07 25.51 17.54
CA ASN A 389 14.71 24.99 18.75
C ASN A 389 15.95 25.81 19.18
N THR A 390 16.11 27.02 18.65
CA THR A 390 17.16 27.96 19.08
C THR A 390 16.84 28.61 20.42
N VAL A 391 15.55 28.71 20.75
CA VAL A 391 15.04 29.17 22.02
C VAL A 391 14.97 28.00 23.01
N PRO A 392 15.48 28.12 24.23
CA PRO A 392 15.37 27.07 25.23
C PRO A 392 13.93 26.65 25.51
N THR A 393 13.73 25.33 25.71
CA THR A 393 12.47 24.81 26.23
C THR A 393 12.32 25.20 27.70
N THR A 394 11.15 25.61 28.10
CA THR A 394 10.78 25.88 29.50
C THR A 394 9.76 24.85 29.94
N LEU A 395 10.16 23.90 30.77
CA LEU A 395 9.30 22.88 31.35
C LEU A 395 8.94 23.26 32.79
N VAL A 396 7.69 23.54 33.04
CA VAL A 396 7.13 23.74 34.39
C VAL A 396 6.27 22.52 34.71
N ALA A 397 6.75 21.66 35.61
CA ALA A 397 6.11 20.39 35.92
C ALA A 397 4.65 20.59 36.34
N SER A 398 3.74 19.78 35.76
CA SER A 398 2.28 19.83 35.98
C SER A 398 1.59 21.14 35.60
N ALA A 399 2.28 22.05 34.91
CA ALA A 399 1.74 23.35 34.52
C ALA A 399 1.79 23.55 32.99
N PHE A 400 2.98 23.66 32.41
CA PHE A 400 3.12 23.84 30.97
C PHE A 400 4.53 23.46 30.45
N THR A 401 4.62 23.26 29.15
CA THR A 401 5.87 23.23 28.40
C THR A 401 5.81 24.32 27.34
N GLY A 402 6.73 25.27 27.41
CA GLY A 402 6.81 26.42 26.50
C GLY A 402 8.24 26.64 26.00
N GLY A 403 8.53 27.85 25.52
CA GLY A 403 9.81 28.16 24.90
C GLY A 403 9.85 27.69 23.44
N GLY A 404 11.01 27.31 22.93
CA GLY A 404 11.15 26.84 21.56
C GLY A 404 10.65 25.41 21.35
N ALA A 405 10.54 24.99 20.09
CA ALA A 405 10.19 23.64 19.71
C ALA A 405 11.24 22.65 20.22
N GLU A 406 10.84 21.40 20.49
CA GLU A 406 11.77 20.35 20.88
C GLU A 406 12.74 19.99 19.75
N ILE A 407 12.19 20.03 18.53
CA ILE A 407 12.88 19.63 17.30
C ILE A 407 13.17 20.89 16.48
N GLY A 408 14.40 21.01 16.00
CA GLY A 408 14.78 22.00 15.01
C GLY A 408 14.58 21.47 13.58
N ARG A 409 15.44 21.89 12.66
CA ARG A 409 15.42 21.37 11.29
C ARG A 409 15.99 19.95 11.30
N SER A 410 15.11 18.97 11.32
CA SER A 410 15.46 17.56 11.20
C SER A 410 14.98 16.98 9.88
N TYR A 411 15.69 15.96 9.38
CA TYR A 411 15.28 15.23 8.20
C TYR A 411 15.78 13.79 8.26
N THR A 412 15.06 12.93 7.58
CA THR A 412 15.45 11.55 7.32
C THR A 412 15.14 11.21 5.87
N ASP A 413 16.18 10.89 5.10
CA ASP A 413 16.09 10.40 3.75
C ASP A 413 16.38 8.91 3.74
N ILE A 414 15.49 8.12 3.13
CA ILE A 414 15.65 6.68 2.99
C ILE A 414 15.52 6.32 1.52
N ASP A 415 16.58 5.74 0.94
CA ASP A 415 16.54 5.10 -0.36
C ASP A 415 16.42 3.59 -0.15
N HIS A 416 15.31 3.02 -0.58
CA HIS A 416 15.04 1.60 -0.56
C HIS A 416 15.15 1.00 -1.96
N PHE A 417 15.97 -0.02 -2.09
CA PHE A 417 16.12 -0.80 -3.31
C PHE A 417 15.80 -2.27 -3.01
N GLU A 418 14.92 -2.88 -3.78
CA GLU A 418 14.63 -4.32 -3.70
C GLU A 418 14.58 -4.93 -5.10
N LEU A 419 15.30 -6.03 -5.30
CA LEU A 419 15.22 -6.89 -6.46
C LEU A 419 14.89 -8.30 -6.00
N THR A 420 13.83 -8.86 -6.55
CA THR A 420 13.38 -10.21 -6.25
C THR A 420 13.18 -10.97 -7.54
N ASN A 421 13.69 -12.21 -7.61
CA ASN A 421 13.42 -13.12 -8.71
C ASN A 421 13.04 -14.49 -8.16
N PHE A 422 11.90 -15.00 -8.61
CA PHE A 422 11.41 -16.34 -8.26
C PHE A 422 11.09 -17.14 -9.52
N THR A 423 11.47 -18.41 -9.50
CA THR A 423 11.03 -19.39 -10.49
C THR A 423 10.18 -20.45 -9.80
N THR A 424 8.99 -20.66 -10.32
CA THR A 424 8.10 -21.73 -9.89
C THR A 424 8.05 -22.79 -10.96
N VAL A 425 8.36 -24.03 -10.59
CA VAL A 425 8.33 -25.20 -11.49
C VAL A 425 7.36 -26.23 -10.92
N THR A 426 6.39 -26.64 -11.73
CA THR A 426 5.43 -27.68 -11.37
C THR A 426 5.77 -28.96 -12.16
N HIS A 427 6.09 -30.02 -11.44
CA HIS A 427 6.34 -31.32 -12.03
C HIS A 427 5.45 -32.39 -11.37
N LYS A 428 4.50 -32.94 -12.13
CA LYS A 428 3.49 -33.90 -11.63
C LYS A 428 2.72 -33.29 -10.43
N THR A 429 2.89 -33.86 -9.24
CA THR A 429 2.26 -33.43 -7.98
C THR A 429 3.12 -32.46 -7.17
N HIS A 430 4.35 -32.16 -7.62
CA HIS A 430 5.28 -31.31 -6.89
C HIS A 430 5.34 -29.92 -7.50
N THR A 431 5.23 -28.92 -6.66
CA THR A 431 5.52 -27.52 -7.00
C THR A 431 6.76 -27.08 -6.23
N ILE A 432 7.78 -26.68 -6.97
CA ILE A 432 9.06 -26.19 -6.41
C ILE A 432 9.16 -24.71 -6.75
N ARG A 433 9.36 -23.89 -5.74
CA ARG A 433 9.62 -22.46 -5.89
C ARG A 433 10.98 -22.13 -5.30
N PHE A 434 11.81 -21.44 -6.07
CA PHE A 434 13.13 -21.02 -5.66
C PHE A 434 13.44 -19.64 -6.24
N GLY A 435 14.32 -18.90 -5.57
CA GLY A 435 14.64 -17.56 -6.02
C GLY A 435 15.63 -16.84 -5.12
N VAL A 436 15.79 -15.57 -5.38
CA VAL A 436 16.68 -14.68 -4.65
C VAL A 436 15.99 -13.33 -4.42
N ARG A 437 16.24 -12.73 -3.27
CA ARG A 437 15.87 -11.36 -2.95
C ARG A 437 17.13 -10.60 -2.52
N ILE A 438 17.33 -9.45 -3.11
CA ILE A 438 18.40 -8.50 -2.75
C ILE A 438 17.72 -7.23 -2.30
N ARG A 439 18.07 -6.75 -1.11
CA ARG A 439 17.54 -5.51 -0.54
C ARG A 439 18.69 -4.65 -0.06
N ARG A 440 18.54 -3.35 -0.27
CA ARG A 440 19.45 -2.34 0.26
C ARG A 440 18.64 -1.14 0.72
N ASP A 441 18.90 -0.73 1.96
CA ASP A 441 18.42 0.53 2.50
C ASP A 441 19.62 1.45 2.72
N ALA A 442 19.52 2.69 2.24
CA ALA A 442 20.47 3.75 2.53
C ALA A 442 19.74 4.84 3.30
N LEU A 443 20.21 5.14 4.49
CA LEU A 443 19.59 6.10 5.39
C LEU A 443 20.54 7.26 5.64
N THR A 444 20.04 8.48 5.47
CA THR A 444 20.69 9.72 5.89
C THR A 444 19.75 10.45 6.82
N SER A 445 20.18 10.74 8.02
CA SER A 445 19.34 11.39 9.02
C SER A 445 20.12 12.43 9.80
N ALA A 446 19.45 13.54 10.11
CA ALA A 446 19.93 14.56 11.04
C ALA A 446 18.76 15.00 11.92
N SER A 447 18.93 14.94 13.23
CA SER A 447 17.90 15.31 14.20
C SER A 447 18.52 16.08 15.36
N PRO A 448 18.61 17.41 15.24
CA PRO A 448 19.09 18.28 16.31
C PRO A 448 17.98 18.50 17.36
N GLU A 449 17.77 17.50 18.19
CA GLU A 449 16.80 17.58 19.28
C GLU A 449 17.36 18.39 20.44
N ASN A 450 16.49 19.19 21.11
CA ASN A 450 16.80 19.98 22.32
C ASN A 450 18.06 20.83 22.18
N PHE A 451 18.34 21.38 20.99
CA PHE A 451 19.53 22.17 20.71
C PHE A 451 19.62 23.43 21.58
N GLY A 452 18.50 24.11 21.82
CA GLY A 452 18.43 25.26 22.70
C GLY A 452 18.52 24.94 24.19
N GLY A 453 18.48 23.64 24.55
CA GLY A 453 18.45 23.19 25.93
C GLY A 453 17.06 23.26 26.57
N THR A 454 16.97 22.76 27.79
CA THR A 454 15.71 22.76 28.56
C THR A 454 15.95 23.28 29.98
N PHE A 455 15.18 24.28 30.37
CA PHE A 455 15.04 24.70 31.76
C PHE A 455 13.85 23.98 32.38
N SER A 456 14.11 23.19 33.41
CA SER A 456 13.07 22.41 34.11
C SER A 456 12.82 22.98 35.48
N PHE A 457 11.57 23.32 35.76
CA PHE A 457 11.08 23.81 37.05
C PHE A 457 10.18 22.76 37.66
N PHE A 458 10.68 22.09 38.68
CA PHE A 458 9.91 21.09 39.43
C PHE A 458 9.29 21.79 40.63
N GLY A 459 7.97 21.81 40.74
CA GLY A 459 7.28 22.23 41.94
C GLY A 459 7.58 21.26 43.07
N VAL A 460 8.63 21.47 43.81
CA VAL A 460 8.77 20.88 45.15
C VAL A 460 7.92 21.65 46.12
N ALA A 461 7.25 20.94 47.04
CA ALA A 461 6.67 21.58 48.21
C ALA A 461 7.72 22.56 48.75
N ALA A 462 7.39 23.83 48.80
CA ALA A 462 8.24 24.96 48.91
C ALA A 462 9.45 24.70 49.81
N ALA A 463 10.65 24.55 49.21
CA ALA A 463 11.85 24.89 49.97
C ALA A 463 11.73 26.36 50.29
N PRO A 464 11.72 26.76 51.56
CA PRO A 464 11.53 28.15 51.90
C PRO A 464 12.63 28.97 51.25
N VAL A 465 12.26 30.00 50.52
CA VAL A 465 13.19 30.99 49.99
C VAL A 465 13.70 31.76 51.18
N LEU A 466 15.00 31.63 51.45
CA LEU A 466 15.65 32.33 52.55
C LEU A 466 16.26 33.63 52.04
N ASP A 467 16.16 34.69 52.81
CA ASP A 467 16.90 35.92 52.57
C ASP A 467 18.38 35.78 52.97
N ALA A 468 19.13 36.86 52.78
CA ALA A 468 20.58 36.89 53.16
C ALA A 468 20.83 36.69 54.65
N ASN A 469 19.80 36.74 55.50
CA ASN A 469 19.86 36.53 56.94
C ASN A 469 19.28 35.17 57.37
N ASN A 470 19.05 34.25 56.41
CA ASN A 470 18.44 32.95 56.63
C ASN A 470 16.99 33.02 57.14
N GLN A 471 16.25 34.13 56.88
CA GLN A 471 14.84 34.24 57.18
C GLN A 471 14.00 33.78 56.02
N ILE A 472 12.94 33.03 56.27
CA ILE A 472 11.97 32.55 55.25
C ILE A 472 11.24 33.80 54.69
N VAL A 473 11.41 34.05 53.42
CA VAL A 473 10.71 35.16 52.70
C VAL A 473 9.51 34.67 51.91
N HIS A 474 9.49 33.37 51.60
CA HIS A 474 8.36 32.67 50.99
C HIS A 474 8.35 31.22 51.34
#